data_fab5c05bb47378b6c30e1063e0745c71
#
_entry.id   fab5c05bb47378b6c30e1063e0745c71
#
_cell.length_a   1.000
_cell.length_b   1.000
_cell.length_c   1.000
_cell.angle_alpha   90.00
_cell.angle_beta   90.00
_cell.angle_gamma   90.00
#
_symmetry.space_group_name_H-M   'P 1'
#
loop_
_entity.id
_entity.type
_entity.pdbx_description
1 polymer ?
#
loop_
_entity_poly.entity_id
_entity_poly.type
_entity_poly.pdbx_seq_one_letter_code
_entity_poly.pdbx_strand_id
1 'polypeptide(L)'
;YYGVPMEYNLEYGGMIVNKKLFHEKGVAYPTTWEELRDVSKSVSVKNGDIVEMKGFEMFDTDSLICNYLAMILQTGGQYLEEDDSVNFATPEGVAAMEEILSMIKNGECDLTHLTDGDYCFNDVYQDKGYMASVGSWAIGEGTDTYELEYGTDFEYVRVPQYGDQMSFASETGWGLIVPENGKNKDAAWEFISFFSEPENLVEHNIACSQLPPRKS
;
A
#
# COMPACT_ATOMS: atom_id res chain seq x y z
N TYR A 1 -4.12 -26.41 14.56
CA TYR A 1 -4.01 -25.00 14.19
C TYR A 1 -2.55 -24.70 13.90
N TYR A 2 -2.26 -23.96 12.83
CA TYR A 2 -0.89 -23.61 12.44
C TYR A 2 -0.53 -22.20 12.90
N GLY A 3 -1.53 -21.34 13.14
CA GLY A 3 -1.35 -19.97 13.60
C GLY A 3 -2.67 -19.31 13.97
N VAL A 4 -2.58 -18.14 14.59
CA VAL A 4 -3.70 -17.29 14.98
C VAL A 4 -3.52 -15.93 14.32
N PRO A 5 -4.50 -15.40 13.57
CA PRO A 5 -4.38 -14.08 12.96
C PRO A 5 -4.32 -13.01 14.05
N MET A 6 -3.49 -12.02 13.84
CA MET A 6 -3.20 -10.95 14.78
C MET A 6 -3.86 -9.63 14.36
N GLU A 7 -3.96 -9.42 13.05
CA GLU A 7 -4.46 -8.20 12.44
C GLU A 7 -5.00 -8.45 11.03
N TYR A 8 -5.69 -7.48 10.50
CA TYR A 8 -6.09 -7.43 9.10
C TYR A 8 -5.70 -6.07 8.51
N ASN A 9 -4.86 -6.09 7.49
CA ASN A 9 -4.39 -4.90 6.78
C ASN A 9 -5.29 -4.56 5.60
N LEU A 10 -5.43 -3.25 5.34
CA LEU A 10 -5.96 -2.73 4.08
C LEU A 10 -4.78 -2.39 3.14
N GLU A 11 -3.95 -3.41 2.86
CA GLU A 11 -2.76 -3.21 2.03
C GLU A 11 -3.13 -2.84 0.59
N TYR A 12 -2.47 -1.82 0.05
CA TYR A 12 -2.53 -1.39 -1.36
C TYR A 12 -3.93 -1.20 -1.98
N GLY A 13 -5.00 -1.34 -1.19
CA GLY A 13 -6.35 -0.90 -1.55
C GLY A 13 -6.59 0.56 -1.21
N GLY A 14 -5.63 1.18 -0.51
CA GLY A 14 -5.62 2.58 -0.13
C GLY A 14 -4.33 3.29 -0.49
N MET A 15 -4.32 4.59 -0.29
CA MET A 15 -3.16 5.45 -0.50
C MET A 15 -3.12 6.56 0.55
N ILE A 16 -1.91 6.94 0.94
CA ILE A 16 -1.67 8.18 1.66
C ILE A 16 -1.69 9.34 0.68
N VAL A 17 -2.32 10.45 1.06
CA VAL A 17 -2.33 11.69 0.29
C VAL A 17 -1.84 12.85 1.16
N ASN A 18 -0.97 13.71 0.60
CA ASN A 18 -0.53 14.93 1.26
C ASN A 18 -1.61 16.02 1.11
N LYS A 19 -2.42 16.20 2.14
CA LYS A 19 -3.56 17.11 2.12
C LYS A 19 -3.18 18.57 1.90
N LYS A 20 -2.05 18.98 2.46
CA LYS A 20 -1.53 20.34 2.33
C LYS A 20 -1.19 20.65 0.86
N LEU A 21 -0.43 19.76 0.19
CA LEU A 21 -0.06 19.95 -1.21
C LEU A 21 -1.28 19.97 -2.14
N PHE A 22 -2.26 19.08 -1.90
CA PHE A 22 -3.52 19.09 -2.64
C PHE A 22 -4.29 20.40 -2.47
N HIS A 23 -4.39 20.89 -1.24
CA HIS A 23 -5.06 22.17 -0.94
C HIS A 23 -4.33 23.35 -1.60
N GLU A 24 -3.02 23.42 -1.48
CA GLU A 24 -2.20 24.50 -2.10
C GLU A 24 -2.32 24.51 -3.62
N LYS A 25 -2.39 23.32 -4.24
CA LYS A 25 -2.56 23.21 -5.69
C LYS A 25 -4.01 23.47 -6.14
N GLY A 26 -4.97 23.33 -5.25
CA GLY A 26 -6.40 23.49 -5.56
C GLY A 26 -6.97 22.37 -6.41
N VAL A 27 -6.45 21.15 -6.26
CA VAL A 27 -6.95 19.94 -6.94
C VAL A 27 -7.66 19.02 -5.97
N ALA A 28 -8.65 18.26 -6.44
CA ALA A 28 -9.34 17.25 -5.65
C ALA A 28 -8.59 15.92 -5.67
N TYR A 29 -8.84 15.07 -4.67
CA TYR A 29 -8.35 13.69 -4.68
C TYR A 29 -8.98 12.92 -5.84
N PRO A 30 -8.20 12.14 -6.58
CA PRO A 30 -8.71 11.37 -7.70
C PRO A 30 -9.63 10.23 -7.22
N THR A 31 -10.70 9.99 -7.96
CA THR A 31 -11.68 8.93 -7.70
C THR A 31 -11.68 7.86 -8.79
N THR A 32 -11.07 8.15 -9.94
CA THR A 32 -10.86 7.22 -11.05
C THR A 32 -9.37 7.13 -11.39
N TRP A 33 -8.97 6.06 -12.08
CA TRP A 33 -7.57 5.90 -12.53
C TRP A 33 -7.16 7.01 -13.50
N GLU A 34 -8.05 7.43 -14.38
CA GLU A 34 -7.80 8.53 -15.30
C GLU A 34 -7.52 9.84 -14.55
N GLU A 35 -8.37 10.17 -13.55
CA GLU A 35 -8.14 11.33 -12.69
C GLU A 35 -6.82 11.23 -11.91
N LEU A 36 -6.47 10.04 -11.40
CA LEU A 36 -5.20 9.80 -10.71
C LEU A 36 -4.02 10.13 -11.63
N ARG A 37 -4.05 9.62 -12.87
CA ARG A 37 -3.01 9.88 -13.87
C ARG A 37 -2.92 11.35 -14.26
N ASP A 38 -4.08 12.02 -14.41
CA ASP A 38 -4.12 13.44 -14.77
C ASP A 38 -3.60 14.33 -13.63
N VAL A 39 -4.02 14.05 -12.39
CA VAL A 39 -3.49 14.74 -11.21
C VAL A 39 -1.98 14.49 -11.11
N SER A 40 -1.55 13.22 -11.17
CA SER A 40 -0.14 12.84 -11.09
C SER A 40 0.73 13.63 -12.07
N LYS A 41 0.36 13.66 -13.36
CA LYS A 41 1.06 14.44 -14.39
C LYS A 41 1.07 15.94 -14.10
N SER A 42 -0.04 16.47 -13.59
CA SER A 42 -0.20 17.93 -13.38
C SER A 42 0.62 18.47 -12.21
N VAL A 43 0.93 17.62 -11.24
CA VAL A 43 1.64 18.01 -10.01
C VAL A 43 3.11 17.60 -10.00
N SER A 44 3.50 16.63 -10.81
CA SER A 44 4.88 16.16 -10.89
C SER A 44 5.82 17.24 -11.42
N VAL A 45 6.99 17.33 -10.83
CA VAL A 45 8.05 18.28 -11.25
C VAL A 45 9.32 17.49 -11.51
N LYS A 46 9.79 17.58 -12.75
CA LYS A 46 11.03 16.94 -13.19
C LYS A 46 12.10 17.98 -13.53
N ASN A 47 13.30 17.76 -13.02
CA ASN A 47 14.48 18.59 -13.31
C ASN A 47 15.61 17.68 -13.81
N GLY A 48 15.81 17.65 -15.12
CA GLY A 48 16.71 16.68 -15.77
C GLY A 48 16.20 15.25 -15.57
N ASP A 49 17.03 14.41 -14.95
CA ASP A 49 16.67 13.01 -14.64
C ASP A 49 16.09 12.81 -13.23
N ILE A 50 15.98 13.87 -12.44
CA ILE A 50 15.48 13.84 -11.08
C ILE A 50 14.01 14.25 -11.06
N VAL A 51 13.17 13.48 -10.39
CA VAL A 51 11.79 13.83 -10.10
C VAL A 51 11.76 14.50 -8.72
N GLU A 52 11.69 15.84 -8.70
CA GLU A 52 11.73 16.64 -7.46
C GLU A 52 10.42 16.63 -6.69
N MET A 53 9.30 16.48 -7.41
CA MET A 53 7.96 16.34 -6.86
C MET A 53 7.26 15.19 -7.58
N LYS A 54 6.82 14.21 -6.83
CA LYS A 54 6.20 13.00 -7.36
C LYS A 54 4.68 13.07 -7.26
N GLY A 55 3.99 12.62 -8.29
CA GLY A 55 2.54 12.66 -8.36
C GLY A 55 1.90 11.48 -7.64
N PHE A 56 2.17 10.28 -8.12
CA PHE A 56 1.70 9.03 -7.50
C PHE A 56 2.83 8.02 -7.41
N GLU A 57 3.09 7.58 -6.19
CA GLU A 57 4.15 6.65 -5.87
C GLU A 57 3.61 5.25 -5.61
N MET A 58 4.26 4.25 -6.21
CA MET A 58 4.07 2.82 -5.93
C MET A 58 5.35 2.03 -6.25
N PHE A 59 6.50 2.69 -6.21
CA PHE A 59 7.78 2.18 -6.73
C PHE A 59 8.75 1.79 -5.61
N ASP A 60 8.24 1.23 -4.52
CA ASP A 60 9.00 0.31 -3.65
C ASP A 60 8.64 -1.15 -4.01
N THR A 61 9.37 -2.11 -3.41
CA THR A 61 9.25 -3.52 -3.77
C THR A 61 7.84 -4.07 -3.59
N ASP A 62 7.23 -3.79 -2.44
CA ASP A 62 5.94 -4.37 -2.07
C ASP A 62 4.79 -3.65 -2.78
N SER A 63 4.83 -2.32 -2.80
CA SER A 63 3.81 -1.52 -3.48
C SER A 63 3.76 -1.81 -4.97
N LEU A 64 4.91 -1.93 -5.63
CA LEU A 64 4.98 -2.19 -7.06
C LEU A 64 4.36 -3.53 -7.42
N ILE A 65 4.75 -4.61 -6.74
CA ILE A 65 4.24 -5.94 -7.07
C ILE A 65 2.75 -6.06 -6.78
N CYS A 66 2.27 -5.56 -5.63
CA CYS A 66 0.86 -5.64 -5.26
C CYS A 66 -0.03 -4.84 -6.21
N ASN A 67 0.39 -3.61 -6.58
CA ASN A 67 -0.34 -2.81 -7.56
C ASN A 67 -0.35 -3.47 -8.94
N TYR A 68 0.78 -3.99 -9.41
CA TYR A 68 0.86 -4.70 -10.69
C TYR A 68 -0.09 -5.90 -10.74
N LEU A 69 -0.08 -6.75 -9.72
CA LEU A 69 -0.98 -7.90 -9.63
C LEU A 69 -2.46 -7.46 -9.56
N ALA A 70 -2.75 -6.40 -8.79
CA ALA A 70 -4.08 -5.82 -8.71
C ALA A 70 -4.57 -5.34 -10.09
N MET A 71 -3.73 -4.64 -10.86
CA MET A 71 -4.06 -4.14 -12.19
C MET A 71 -4.42 -5.28 -13.16
N ILE A 72 -3.69 -6.40 -13.11
CA ILE A 72 -4.03 -7.60 -13.90
C ILE A 72 -5.42 -8.12 -13.53
N LEU A 73 -5.69 -8.31 -12.23
CA LEU A 73 -6.97 -8.83 -11.75
C LEU A 73 -8.14 -7.87 -12.05
N GLN A 74 -7.92 -6.57 -11.94
CA GLN A 74 -8.93 -5.53 -12.19
C GLN A 74 -9.37 -5.47 -13.65
N THR A 75 -8.53 -5.91 -14.58
CA THR A 75 -8.86 -6.00 -16.01
C THR A 75 -9.42 -7.37 -16.43
N GLY A 76 -9.66 -8.27 -15.45
CA GLY A 76 -10.19 -9.61 -15.68
C GLY A 76 -9.13 -10.65 -16.04
N GLY A 77 -7.85 -10.27 -15.98
CA GLY A 77 -6.73 -11.18 -16.20
C GLY A 77 -6.48 -12.12 -15.01
N GLN A 78 -5.54 -13.04 -15.22
CA GLN A 78 -5.03 -13.97 -14.22
C GLN A 78 -3.52 -13.99 -14.32
N TYR A 79 -2.83 -14.17 -13.20
CA TYR A 79 -1.37 -14.33 -13.16
C TYR A 79 -0.94 -15.69 -12.58
N LEU A 80 -1.89 -16.48 -12.05
CA LEU A 80 -1.67 -17.86 -11.64
C LEU A 80 -2.35 -18.79 -12.63
N GLU A 81 -1.63 -19.79 -13.10
CA GLU A 81 -2.14 -20.85 -13.96
C GLU A 81 -2.75 -22.00 -13.10
N GLU A 82 -3.43 -22.94 -13.73
CA GLU A 82 -4.06 -24.08 -13.03
C GLU A 82 -3.05 -24.98 -12.28
N ASP A 83 -1.80 -24.95 -12.63
CA ASP A 83 -0.71 -25.72 -11.99
C ASP A 83 0.07 -24.90 -10.94
N ASP A 84 -0.49 -23.76 -10.51
CA ASP A 84 0.12 -22.81 -9.58
C ASP A 84 1.39 -22.12 -10.11
N SER A 85 1.72 -22.25 -11.39
CA SER A 85 2.79 -21.47 -12.00
C SER A 85 2.37 -20.01 -12.23
N VAL A 86 3.35 -19.11 -12.22
CA VAL A 86 3.11 -17.68 -12.43
C VAL A 86 3.35 -17.31 -13.87
N ASN A 87 2.38 -16.61 -14.50
CA ASN A 87 2.48 -16.15 -15.87
C ASN A 87 2.08 -14.67 -15.97
N PHE A 88 3.03 -13.80 -16.20
CA PHE A 88 2.82 -12.35 -16.42
C PHE A 88 2.77 -11.98 -17.91
N ALA A 89 3.06 -12.91 -18.83
CA ALA A 89 3.07 -12.67 -20.27
C ALA A 89 1.66 -12.75 -20.90
N THR A 90 0.64 -12.37 -20.14
CA THR A 90 -0.74 -12.24 -20.62
C THR A 90 -0.97 -10.85 -21.21
N PRO A 91 -1.98 -10.64 -22.07
CA PRO A 91 -2.32 -9.31 -22.57
C PRO A 91 -2.54 -8.29 -21.45
N GLU A 92 -3.23 -8.68 -20.38
CA GLU A 92 -3.51 -7.85 -19.21
C GLU A 92 -2.24 -7.53 -18.43
N GLY A 93 -1.33 -8.51 -18.25
CA GLY A 93 -0.04 -8.32 -17.61
C GLY A 93 0.86 -7.37 -18.38
N VAL A 94 0.90 -7.50 -19.70
CA VAL A 94 1.65 -6.59 -20.56
C VAL A 94 1.06 -5.18 -20.50
N ALA A 95 -0.26 -5.02 -20.60
CA ALA A 95 -0.93 -3.71 -20.53
C ALA A 95 -0.71 -3.01 -19.19
N ALA A 96 -0.83 -3.73 -18.07
CA ALA A 96 -0.54 -3.20 -16.74
C ALA A 96 0.92 -2.72 -16.62
N MET A 97 1.88 -3.49 -17.12
CA MET A 97 3.29 -3.10 -17.09
C MET A 97 3.58 -1.90 -18.00
N GLU A 98 2.97 -1.81 -19.18
CA GLU A 98 3.09 -0.65 -20.06
C GLU A 98 2.55 0.62 -19.41
N GLU A 99 1.43 0.52 -18.69
CA GLU A 99 0.85 1.63 -17.92
C GLU A 99 1.83 2.11 -16.83
N ILE A 100 2.37 1.19 -16.02
CA ILE A 100 3.37 1.48 -14.99
C ILE A 100 4.60 2.16 -15.60
N LEU A 101 5.16 1.60 -16.67
CA LEU A 101 6.33 2.17 -17.34
C LEU A 101 6.04 3.55 -17.95
N SER A 102 4.78 3.82 -18.33
CA SER A 102 4.38 5.13 -18.84
C SER A 102 4.51 6.22 -17.79
N MET A 103 4.28 5.92 -16.50
CA MET A 103 4.43 6.86 -15.38
C MET A 103 5.88 7.31 -15.23
N ILE A 104 6.81 6.38 -15.30
CA ILE A 104 8.26 6.68 -15.26
C ILE A 104 8.68 7.53 -16.45
N LYS A 105 8.26 7.15 -17.67
CA LYS A 105 8.58 7.89 -18.89
C LYS A 105 8.07 9.34 -18.86
N ASN A 106 6.90 9.54 -18.27
CA ASN A 106 6.31 10.86 -18.12
C ASN A 106 6.94 11.69 -17.00
N GLY A 107 7.79 11.08 -16.15
CA GLY A 107 8.41 11.75 -15.00
C GLY A 107 7.41 12.04 -13.88
N GLU A 108 6.43 11.18 -13.69
CA GLU A 108 5.45 11.24 -12.61
C GLU A 108 6.02 10.69 -11.31
N CYS A 109 6.98 9.78 -11.40
CA CYS A 109 7.70 9.11 -10.34
C CYS A 109 9.08 8.66 -10.84
N ASP A 110 9.89 8.10 -9.96
CA ASP A 110 11.17 7.47 -10.29
C ASP A 110 11.32 6.08 -9.64
N LEU A 111 12.49 5.47 -9.77
CA LEU A 111 12.76 4.12 -9.27
C LEU A 111 13.69 4.11 -8.05
N THR A 112 13.87 5.24 -7.37
CA THR A 112 14.82 5.37 -6.27
C THR A 112 14.54 4.35 -5.17
N HIS A 113 13.31 4.24 -4.74
CA HIS A 113 12.91 3.38 -3.62
C HIS A 113 12.89 1.87 -3.94
N LEU A 114 13.05 1.48 -5.20
CA LEU A 114 13.30 0.07 -5.53
C LEU A 114 14.72 -0.40 -5.15
N THR A 115 15.63 0.52 -4.88
CA THR A 115 17.05 0.21 -4.67
C THR A 115 17.64 0.72 -3.37
N ASP A 116 17.07 1.75 -2.75
CA ASP A 116 17.58 2.34 -1.51
C ASP A 116 17.06 1.67 -0.23
N GLY A 117 16.00 0.85 -0.35
CA GLY A 117 15.39 0.13 0.75
C GLY A 117 14.43 0.97 1.59
N ASP A 118 14.07 2.15 1.13
CA ASP A 118 13.07 3.02 1.75
C ASP A 118 11.69 2.80 1.10
N TYR A 119 10.64 3.28 1.75
CA TYR A 119 9.27 3.22 1.24
C TYR A 119 8.90 4.48 0.50
N CYS A 120 8.26 4.33 -0.65
CA CYS A 120 7.87 5.47 -1.49
C CYS A 120 6.86 6.42 -0.82
N PHE A 121 6.03 5.95 0.12
CA PHE A 121 5.10 6.80 0.85
C PHE A 121 5.79 7.81 1.77
N ASN A 122 7.06 7.61 2.15
CA ASN A 122 7.83 8.57 2.95
C ASN A 122 8.01 9.91 2.24
N ASP A 123 8.05 9.92 0.92
CA ASP A 123 8.09 11.16 0.14
C ASP A 123 6.83 12.00 0.32
N VAL A 124 5.67 11.37 0.53
CA VAL A 124 4.41 12.08 0.80
C VAL A 124 4.46 12.82 2.14
N TYR A 125 5.04 12.20 3.17
CA TYR A 125 5.21 12.83 4.49
C TYR A 125 6.29 13.92 4.51
N GLN A 126 7.22 13.89 3.57
CA GLN A 126 8.31 14.86 3.45
C GLN A 126 7.99 16.01 2.48
N ASP A 127 6.75 16.20 2.07
CA ASP A 127 6.32 17.19 1.07
C ASP A 127 7.03 17.03 -0.30
N LYS A 128 7.42 15.80 -0.67
CA LYS A 128 8.08 15.45 -1.95
C LYS A 128 7.18 14.65 -2.89
N GLY A 129 6.03 14.19 -2.38
CA GLY A 129 5.05 13.39 -3.10
C GLY A 129 3.63 13.80 -2.77
N TYR A 130 2.72 13.65 -3.73
CA TYR A 130 1.30 13.95 -3.53
C TYR A 130 0.52 12.76 -3.00
N MET A 131 0.79 11.56 -3.55
CA MET A 131 0.05 10.33 -3.28
C MET A 131 1.00 9.14 -3.27
N ALA A 132 0.75 8.16 -2.40
CA ALA A 132 1.45 6.88 -2.44
C ALA A 132 0.54 5.73 -2.05
N SER A 133 0.55 4.65 -2.83
CA SER A 133 -0.15 3.41 -2.52
C SER A 133 0.56 2.67 -1.38
N VAL A 134 -0.15 2.38 -0.30
CA VAL A 134 0.41 1.72 0.89
C VAL A 134 -0.71 1.15 1.76
N GLY A 135 -0.37 0.30 2.70
CA GLY A 135 -1.30 -0.21 3.72
C GLY A 135 -1.69 0.82 4.78
N SER A 136 -2.78 0.55 5.50
CA SER A 136 -3.31 1.46 6.53
C SER A 136 -2.35 1.68 7.71
N TRP A 137 -1.41 0.76 7.93
CA TRP A 137 -0.37 0.88 8.97
C TRP A 137 0.52 2.13 8.80
N ALA A 138 0.65 2.63 7.57
CA ALA A 138 1.39 3.85 7.30
C ALA A 138 0.79 5.10 7.98
N ILE A 139 -0.49 5.07 8.42
CA ILE A 139 -1.08 6.14 9.21
C ILE A 139 -0.28 6.33 10.51
N GLY A 140 0.04 5.23 11.21
CA GLY A 140 0.89 5.27 12.40
C GLY A 140 2.29 5.80 12.12
N GLU A 141 2.89 5.45 10.99
CA GLU A 141 4.19 6.01 10.58
C GLU A 141 4.12 7.54 10.43
N GLY A 142 3.10 8.05 9.78
CA GLY A 142 2.91 9.50 9.61
C GLY A 142 2.72 10.22 10.94
N THR A 143 1.96 9.67 11.87
CA THR A 143 1.70 10.30 13.17
C THR A 143 2.86 10.17 14.15
N ASP A 144 3.50 9.01 14.24
CA ASP A 144 4.47 8.70 15.28
C ASP A 144 5.91 9.02 14.89
N THR A 145 6.27 8.78 13.62
CA THR A 145 7.64 9.02 13.12
C THR A 145 7.79 10.42 12.54
N TYR A 146 6.79 10.87 11.75
CA TYR A 146 6.84 12.18 11.11
C TYR A 146 6.13 13.28 11.91
N GLU A 147 5.50 12.95 13.04
CA GLU A 147 4.79 13.88 13.92
C GLU A 147 3.70 14.71 13.18
N LEU A 148 3.09 14.12 12.14
CA LEU A 148 2.05 14.74 11.34
C LEU A 148 0.66 14.50 11.93
N GLU A 149 -0.28 15.42 11.70
CA GLU A 149 -1.64 15.31 12.16
C GLU A 149 -2.54 14.70 11.07
N TYR A 150 -3.06 13.47 11.33
CA TYR A 150 -4.03 12.83 10.45
C TYR A 150 -5.30 13.67 10.28
N GLY A 151 -5.75 13.83 9.05
CA GLY A 151 -6.90 14.69 8.71
C GLY A 151 -6.56 16.17 8.53
N THR A 152 -5.36 16.61 8.95
CA THR A 152 -4.85 17.97 8.74
C THR A 152 -3.73 17.99 7.70
N ASP A 153 -2.66 17.25 7.93
CA ASP A 153 -1.49 17.21 7.05
C ASP A 153 -1.63 16.15 5.97
N PHE A 154 -2.18 15.01 6.31
CA PHE A 154 -2.39 13.90 5.40
C PHE A 154 -3.69 13.14 5.68
N GLU A 155 -4.13 12.35 4.71
CA GLU A 155 -5.29 11.44 4.82
C GLU A 155 -4.96 10.10 4.16
N TYR A 156 -5.68 9.05 4.60
CA TYR A 156 -5.67 7.74 3.95
C TYR A 156 -6.99 7.56 3.21
N VAL A 157 -6.90 7.43 1.89
CA VAL A 157 -8.08 7.34 1.02
C VAL A 157 -7.97 6.11 0.13
N ARG A 158 -9.07 5.73 -0.50
CA ARG A 158 -9.08 4.59 -1.41
C ARG A 158 -8.24 4.91 -2.67
N VAL A 159 -7.38 3.97 -3.09
CA VAL A 159 -6.71 4.07 -4.39
C VAL A 159 -7.71 3.80 -5.52
N PRO A 160 -7.77 4.61 -6.58
CA PRO A 160 -8.61 4.35 -7.74
C PRO A 160 -8.21 3.06 -8.46
N GLN A 161 -9.19 2.30 -8.93
CA GLN A 161 -8.96 1.08 -9.69
C GLN A 161 -8.49 1.39 -11.12
N TYR A 162 -7.55 0.58 -11.61
CA TYR A 162 -7.10 0.61 -13.00
C TYR A 162 -8.14 0.03 -13.96
N GLY A 163 -8.82 -1.05 -13.56
CA GLY A 163 -9.83 -1.73 -14.35
C GLY A 163 -11.22 -1.75 -13.70
N ASP A 164 -12.17 -2.45 -14.31
CA ASP A 164 -13.58 -2.44 -13.92
C ASP A 164 -13.88 -3.41 -12.76
N GLN A 165 -13.02 -4.41 -12.51
CA GLN A 165 -13.25 -5.39 -11.45
C GLN A 165 -12.67 -4.91 -10.13
N MET A 166 -13.47 -5.00 -9.05
CA MET A 166 -13.01 -4.71 -7.69
C MET A 166 -12.09 -5.82 -7.21
N SER A 167 -10.79 -5.65 -7.41
CA SER A 167 -9.77 -6.60 -6.98
C SER A 167 -8.50 -5.86 -6.56
N PHE A 168 -7.88 -6.33 -5.47
CA PHE A 168 -6.60 -5.84 -4.99
C PHE A 168 -5.75 -7.04 -4.58
N ALA A 169 -4.47 -7.00 -4.91
CA ALA A 169 -3.50 -7.97 -4.39
C ALA A 169 -2.86 -7.34 -3.16
N SER A 170 -2.83 -8.07 -2.07
CA SER A 170 -2.25 -7.56 -0.83
C SER A 170 -1.85 -8.68 0.11
N GLU A 171 -1.00 -8.35 1.05
CA GLU A 171 -0.87 -9.11 2.29
C GLU A 171 -2.12 -8.87 3.14
N THR A 172 -2.62 -9.92 3.80
CA THR A 172 -3.82 -9.80 4.61
C THR A 172 -3.57 -9.45 6.06
N GLY A 173 -2.31 -9.42 6.49
CA GLY A 173 -1.86 -9.11 7.85
C GLY A 173 -1.00 -10.21 8.45
N TRP A 174 -0.57 -9.97 9.68
CA TRP A 174 0.33 -10.84 10.42
C TRP A 174 -0.43 -11.86 11.27
N GLY A 175 0.26 -12.94 11.60
CA GLY A 175 -0.24 -13.98 12.49
C GLY A 175 0.83 -14.47 13.47
N LEU A 176 0.38 -14.94 14.62
CA LEU A 176 1.21 -15.56 15.63
C LEU A 176 1.26 -17.07 15.42
N ILE A 177 2.46 -17.64 15.38
CA ILE A 177 2.67 -19.08 15.25
C ILE A 177 3.56 -19.60 16.36
N VAL A 178 3.40 -20.87 16.73
CA VAL A 178 4.31 -21.59 17.60
C VAL A 178 5.03 -22.66 16.80
N PRO A 179 6.35 -22.49 16.55
CA PRO A 179 7.09 -23.44 15.72
C PRO A 179 7.24 -24.81 16.42
N GLU A 180 7.26 -25.89 15.61
CA GLU A 180 7.34 -27.26 16.13
C GLU A 180 8.58 -27.51 17.00
N ASN A 181 9.70 -26.90 16.68
CA ASN A 181 10.96 -26.99 17.44
C ASN A 181 11.09 -25.95 18.55
N GLY A 182 10.04 -25.17 18.85
CA GLY A 182 10.03 -24.19 19.94
C GLY A 182 10.21 -24.88 21.31
N LYS A 183 11.06 -24.30 22.17
CA LYS A 183 11.37 -24.87 23.49
C LYS A 183 10.32 -24.54 24.54
N ASN A 184 9.59 -23.45 24.40
CA ASN A 184 8.63 -22.93 25.40
C ASN A 184 7.22 -22.82 24.77
N LYS A 185 6.73 -23.92 24.20
CA LYS A 185 5.45 -23.93 23.48
C LYS A 185 4.26 -23.55 24.36
N ASP A 186 4.22 -24.01 25.61
CA ASP A 186 3.11 -23.72 26.52
C ASP A 186 3.05 -22.22 26.85
N ALA A 187 4.18 -21.59 27.13
CA ALA A 187 4.27 -20.15 27.39
C ALA A 187 3.93 -19.33 26.12
N ALA A 188 4.32 -19.82 24.95
CA ALA A 188 3.95 -19.17 23.68
C ALA A 188 2.43 -19.22 23.44
N TRP A 189 1.80 -20.35 23.72
CA TRP A 189 0.33 -20.46 23.62
C TRP A 189 -0.41 -19.64 24.67
N GLU A 190 0.15 -19.53 25.90
CA GLU A 190 -0.38 -18.65 26.92
C GLU A 190 -0.35 -17.17 26.47
N PHE A 191 0.77 -16.73 25.88
CA PHE A 191 0.88 -15.40 25.30
C PHE A 191 -0.12 -15.18 24.15
N ILE A 192 -0.22 -16.13 23.22
CA ILE A 192 -1.18 -16.03 22.09
C ILE A 192 -2.62 -15.95 22.61
N SER A 193 -2.94 -16.71 23.65
CA SER A 193 -4.27 -16.67 24.27
C SER A 193 -4.56 -15.31 24.89
N PHE A 194 -3.62 -14.76 25.66
CA PHE A 194 -3.71 -13.42 26.23
C PHE A 194 -3.85 -12.34 25.17
N PHE A 195 -3.00 -12.39 24.13
CA PHE A 195 -3.04 -11.43 23.01
C PHE A 195 -4.36 -11.48 22.25
N SER A 196 -4.95 -12.68 22.12
CA SER A 196 -6.20 -12.90 21.39
C SER A 196 -7.47 -12.53 22.16
N GLU A 197 -7.35 -12.13 23.44
CA GLU A 197 -8.48 -11.57 24.17
C GLU A 197 -8.98 -10.29 23.47
N PRO A 198 -10.30 -10.08 23.37
CA PRO A 198 -10.85 -8.99 22.56
C PRO A 198 -10.30 -7.61 22.91
N GLU A 199 -10.09 -7.34 24.19
CA GLU A 199 -9.58 -6.04 24.68
C GLU A 199 -8.14 -5.80 24.22
N ASN A 200 -7.25 -6.79 24.38
CA ASN A 200 -5.85 -6.68 23.98
C ASN A 200 -5.68 -6.61 22.46
N LEU A 201 -6.46 -7.42 21.74
CA LEU A 201 -6.43 -7.45 20.28
C LEU A 201 -6.90 -6.13 19.67
N VAL A 202 -7.95 -5.53 20.23
CA VAL A 202 -8.47 -4.22 19.77
C VAL A 202 -7.47 -3.10 20.08
N GLU A 203 -6.90 -3.08 21.28
CA GLU A 203 -5.91 -2.08 21.69
C GLU A 203 -4.67 -2.11 20.76
N HIS A 204 -4.16 -3.31 20.49
CA HIS A 204 -3.06 -3.49 19.53
C HIS A 204 -3.41 -2.96 18.15
N ASN A 205 -4.57 -3.36 17.60
CA ASN A 205 -4.94 -2.97 16.24
C ASN A 205 -5.21 -1.46 16.10
N ILE A 206 -5.74 -0.81 17.15
CA ILE A 206 -5.87 0.66 17.17
C ILE A 206 -4.48 1.31 17.15
N ALA A 207 -3.55 0.85 17.99
CA ALA A 207 -2.20 1.39 18.05
C ALA A 207 -1.43 1.22 16.73
N CYS A 208 -1.70 0.16 15.98
CA CYS A 208 -1.05 -0.12 14.69
C CYS A 208 -1.84 0.40 13.47
N SER A 209 -2.95 1.11 13.65
CA SER A 209 -3.85 1.55 12.57
C SER A 209 -4.33 0.39 11.66
N GLN A 210 -4.57 -0.77 12.29
CA GLN A 210 -5.00 -2.00 11.67
C GLN A 210 -6.43 -2.37 12.06
N LEU A 211 -6.99 -3.37 11.42
CA LEU A 211 -8.29 -3.93 11.76
C LEU A 211 -8.12 -5.24 12.53
N PRO A 212 -8.92 -5.48 13.59
CA PRO A 212 -8.91 -6.77 14.27
C PRO A 212 -9.46 -7.87 13.35
N PRO A 213 -8.85 -9.07 13.35
CA PRO A 213 -9.26 -10.17 12.46
C PRO A 213 -10.55 -10.87 12.92
N ARG A 214 -11.14 -10.42 14.04
CA ARG A 214 -12.37 -10.98 14.63
C ARG A 214 -13.46 -9.91 14.65
N LYS A 215 -14.67 -10.33 14.38
CA LYS A 215 -15.87 -9.47 14.43
C LYS A 215 -16.51 -9.35 15.83
N SER A 216 -15.86 -9.75 16.88
CA SER A 216 -16.28 -9.89 18.27
C SER A 216 -16.34 -11.34 18.72
#